data_e26d5e934e7b7db3a61e096769194776
#
_entry.id   e26d5e934e7b7db3a61e096769194776
#
_cell.length_a   1.000
_cell.length_b   1.000
_cell.length_c   1.000
_cell.angle_alpha   90.00
_cell.angle_beta   90.00
_cell.angle_gamma   90.00
#
_symmetry.space_group_name_H-M   'P 1'
#
loop_
_entity.id
_entity.type
_entity.pdbx_description
1 polymer ?
#
loop_
_entity_poly.entity_id
_entity_poly.type
_entity_poly.pdbx_seq_one_letter_code
_entity_poly.pdbx_strand_id
1 'polypeptide(L)'
;MKTLQFAALTLAASFSALLSAATTVNNDAITNPGSEWLSYGRDYTEQRFSPLEQVNRDNVNELDLAWSFKFETARGMEATPLVHNGVIYVSTGWSHVYALDARSGEQLWHYDAQVPKANLIKICCGPVNRGVALWHDEESGSLQVFVGALDGRLIALDAATGEENWSVQSTPTDGNYSITGAPRVFKGMVIIGNGGAELGVRGFVTAYDVKTGEQKWRFYTVPGDRNQPQESPALEAALETWSGDYWYQGGGGGGTAWDSLVYDPELDLIYIGTGNGSPWNRNIRSPGGGDNLYLSSIVALKPDTGEYVWHY
;
A
#
# COMPACT_ATOMS: atom_id res chain seq x y z
N MET A 1 -20.60 -29.11 74.98
CA MET A 1 -20.78 -29.04 73.56
C MET A 1 -20.29 -27.67 73.10
N LYS A 2 -19.12 -27.61 72.44
CA LYS A 2 -18.52 -26.37 71.87
C LYS A 2 -18.72 -26.39 70.39
N THR A 3 -19.50 -25.46 69.83
CA THR A 3 -19.76 -25.22 68.47
C THR A 3 -18.58 -24.45 67.85
N LEU A 4 -17.85 -25.05 66.89
CA LEU A 4 -16.87 -24.38 66.06
C LEU A 4 -17.61 -23.71 64.88
N GLN A 5 -17.49 -22.38 64.75
CA GLN A 5 -17.86 -21.63 63.55
C GLN A 5 -16.68 -21.59 62.64
N PHE A 6 -16.84 -22.15 61.43
CA PHE A 6 -15.91 -21.95 60.32
C PHE A 6 -16.27 -20.67 59.56
N ALA A 7 -15.36 -19.70 59.57
CA ALA A 7 -15.46 -18.52 58.75
C ALA A 7 -14.82 -18.86 57.39
N ALA A 8 -15.63 -18.88 56.34
CA ALA A 8 -15.15 -18.99 54.95
C ALA A 8 -14.69 -17.62 54.45
N LEU A 9 -13.38 -17.45 54.25
CA LEU A 9 -12.81 -16.28 53.58
C LEU A 9 -12.94 -16.49 52.05
N THR A 10 -13.85 -15.77 51.41
CA THR A 10 -13.93 -15.66 49.95
C THR A 10 -12.92 -14.62 49.47
N LEU A 11 -11.83 -15.10 48.87
CA LEU A 11 -10.87 -14.24 48.17
C LEU A 11 -11.47 -13.86 46.82
N ALA A 12 -11.99 -12.65 46.69
CA ALA A 12 -12.39 -12.08 45.40
C ALA A 12 -11.12 -11.63 44.65
N ALA A 13 -10.66 -12.42 43.68
CA ALA A 13 -9.61 -12.00 42.78
C ALA A 13 -10.21 -10.98 41.80
N SER A 14 -9.91 -9.71 42.00
CA SER A 14 -10.23 -8.64 41.06
C SER A 14 -9.31 -8.77 39.87
N PHE A 15 -9.80 -9.35 38.77
CA PHE A 15 -9.17 -9.27 37.46
C PHE A 15 -9.36 -7.85 36.91
N SER A 16 -8.38 -6.97 37.15
CA SER A 16 -8.30 -5.71 36.42
C SER A 16 -7.87 -6.04 35.00
N ALA A 17 -8.84 -6.16 34.11
CA ALA A 17 -8.54 -6.11 32.67
C ALA A 17 -8.00 -4.70 32.40
N LEU A 18 -6.69 -4.60 32.20
CA LEU A 18 -6.09 -3.44 31.54
C LEU A 18 -6.67 -3.42 30.11
N LEU A 19 -7.74 -2.65 29.89
CA LEU A 19 -8.08 -2.19 28.56
C LEU A 19 -6.89 -1.36 28.10
N SER A 20 -6.00 -1.96 27.29
CA SER A 20 -5.07 -1.20 26.48
C SER A 20 -5.95 -0.33 25.57
N ALA A 21 -5.86 0.99 25.71
CA ALA A 21 -6.53 1.88 24.78
C ALA A 21 -6.02 1.51 23.38
N ALA A 22 -6.94 1.27 22.46
CA ALA A 22 -6.59 0.94 21.07
C ALA A 22 -5.71 2.06 20.53
N THR A 23 -4.53 1.71 20.02
CA THR A 23 -3.59 2.69 19.46
C THR A 23 -4.20 3.26 18.16
N THR A 24 -4.32 4.58 18.08
CA THR A 24 -4.78 5.24 16.84
C THR A 24 -3.69 5.12 15.77
N VAL A 25 -3.99 4.53 14.62
CA VAL A 25 -3.04 4.43 13.50
C VAL A 25 -2.99 5.76 12.76
N ASN A 26 -1.94 6.53 13.01
CA ASN A 26 -1.62 7.82 12.41
C ASN A 26 -0.11 7.92 12.16
N ASN A 27 0.40 9.07 11.77
CA ASN A 27 1.84 9.26 11.53
C ASN A 27 2.70 8.86 12.73
N ASP A 28 2.33 9.26 13.94
CA ASP A 28 3.13 8.99 15.14
C ASP A 28 3.17 7.49 15.45
N ALA A 29 2.02 6.82 15.34
CA ALA A 29 1.92 5.38 15.55
C ALA A 29 2.70 4.60 14.49
N ILE A 30 2.64 5.01 13.21
CA ILE A 30 3.42 4.35 12.15
C ILE A 30 4.92 4.62 12.31
N THR A 31 5.33 5.80 12.77
CA THR A 31 6.74 6.09 13.07
C THR A 31 7.25 5.24 14.24
N ASN A 32 6.42 5.00 15.26
CA ASN A 32 6.79 4.27 16.46
C ASN A 32 5.75 3.18 16.78
N PRO A 33 5.66 2.11 15.99
CA PRO A 33 4.57 1.13 16.10
C PRO A 33 4.67 0.16 17.28
N GLY A 34 5.70 0.28 18.12
CA GLY A 34 5.90 -0.62 19.26
C GLY A 34 5.99 -2.09 18.83
N SER A 35 5.05 -2.91 19.29
CA SER A 35 4.93 -4.34 18.90
C SER A 35 4.12 -4.57 17.62
N GLU A 36 3.49 -3.54 17.07
CA GLU A 36 2.59 -3.62 15.93
C GLU A 36 3.36 -3.61 14.59
N TRP A 37 2.67 -4.00 13.51
CA TRP A 37 3.18 -3.92 12.15
C TRP A 37 2.21 -3.09 11.31
N LEU A 38 2.39 -1.75 11.35
CA LEU A 38 1.38 -0.80 10.89
C LEU A 38 1.56 -0.30 9.45
N SER A 39 2.72 -0.55 8.84
CA SER A 39 3.02 -0.20 7.45
C SER A 39 3.67 -1.36 6.72
N TYR A 40 3.80 -1.27 5.41
CA TYR A 40 4.37 -2.30 4.54
C TYR A 40 5.76 -2.78 5.01
N GLY A 41 6.63 -1.86 5.40
CA GLY A 41 7.93 -2.16 5.99
C GLY A 41 7.96 -2.15 7.53
N ARG A 42 6.83 -2.22 8.19
CA ARG A 42 6.51 -2.10 9.61
C ARG A 42 6.31 -0.64 10.05
N ASP A 43 7.22 0.23 9.72
CA ASP A 43 7.20 1.67 9.97
C ASP A 43 7.71 2.44 8.75
N TYR A 44 7.82 3.77 8.83
CA TYR A 44 8.25 4.59 7.70
C TYR A 44 9.73 4.40 7.32
N THR A 45 10.55 3.75 8.15
CA THR A 45 11.94 3.43 7.79
C THR A 45 12.06 2.25 6.83
N GLU A 46 10.97 1.49 6.61
CA GLU A 46 10.87 0.31 5.72
C GLU A 46 11.92 -0.79 6.02
N GLN A 47 12.48 -0.84 7.24
CA GLN A 47 13.54 -1.78 7.61
C GLN A 47 13.05 -3.22 7.84
N ARG A 48 11.73 -3.44 7.96
CA ARG A 48 11.13 -4.77 8.20
C ARG A 48 11.69 -5.48 9.44
N PHE A 49 12.06 -4.70 10.45
CA PHE A 49 12.63 -5.19 11.68
C PHE A 49 11.63 -5.05 12.84
N SER A 50 11.34 -6.17 13.53
CA SER A 50 10.52 -6.18 14.75
C SER A 50 11.42 -6.10 15.99
N PRO A 51 11.13 -5.22 16.96
CA PRO A 51 11.86 -5.14 18.21
C PRO A 51 11.43 -6.22 19.23
N LEU A 52 10.54 -7.13 18.87
CA LEU A 52 10.08 -8.21 19.74
C LEU A 52 11.23 -9.19 20.01
N GLU A 53 11.45 -9.56 21.28
CA GLU A 53 12.55 -10.41 21.73
C GLU A 53 12.09 -11.80 22.23
N GLN A 54 10.77 -12.06 22.21
CA GLN A 54 10.21 -13.35 22.66
C GLN A 54 10.73 -14.52 21.82
N VAL A 55 11.00 -14.31 20.54
CA VAL A 55 11.68 -15.26 19.67
C VAL A 55 13.09 -14.76 19.42
N ASN A 56 14.08 -15.57 19.76
CA ASN A 56 15.48 -15.24 19.69
C ASN A 56 16.31 -16.48 19.30
N ARG A 57 17.66 -16.36 19.26
CA ARG A 57 18.56 -17.45 18.84
C ARG A 57 18.50 -18.68 19.73
N ASP A 58 18.13 -18.51 21.01
CA ASP A 58 18.15 -19.61 21.99
C ASP A 58 16.89 -20.46 21.89
N ASN A 59 15.74 -19.90 21.44
CA ASN A 59 14.45 -20.57 21.42
C ASN A 59 13.78 -20.69 20.03
N VAL A 60 14.38 -20.14 18.97
CA VAL A 60 13.80 -20.20 17.63
C VAL A 60 13.57 -21.66 17.14
N ASN A 61 14.38 -22.61 17.62
CA ASN A 61 14.22 -24.03 17.28
C ASN A 61 13.07 -24.72 18.02
N GLU A 62 12.46 -24.05 18.99
CA GLU A 62 11.31 -24.54 19.78
C GLU A 62 9.98 -24.07 19.20
N LEU A 63 10.02 -23.25 18.12
CA LEU A 63 8.80 -22.79 17.45
C LEU A 63 8.06 -23.97 16.84
N ASP A 64 6.74 -23.99 17.05
CA ASP A 64 5.81 -24.95 16.47
C ASP A 64 4.64 -24.23 15.80
N LEU A 65 3.89 -24.93 14.97
CA LEU A 65 2.73 -24.39 14.26
C LEU A 65 1.58 -24.14 15.25
N ALA A 66 1.24 -22.87 15.47
CA ALA A 66 0.10 -22.50 16.29
C ALA A 66 -1.24 -22.68 15.55
N TRP A 67 -1.30 -22.20 14.32
CA TRP A 67 -2.46 -22.34 13.43
C TRP A 67 -2.06 -22.12 11.97
N SER A 68 -2.96 -22.44 11.04
CA SER A 68 -2.82 -22.16 9.62
C SER A 68 -4.15 -21.74 9.02
N PHE A 69 -4.14 -20.79 8.09
CA PHE A 69 -5.32 -20.38 7.34
C PHE A 69 -5.11 -20.62 5.84
N LYS A 70 -6.09 -21.26 5.19
CA LYS A 70 -6.04 -21.55 3.76
C LYS A 70 -6.90 -20.55 3.00
N PHE A 71 -6.25 -19.69 2.24
CA PHE A 71 -6.93 -18.75 1.35
C PHE A 71 -7.55 -19.45 0.12
N GLU A 72 -8.64 -18.89 -0.40
CA GLU A 72 -9.33 -19.38 -1.59
C GLU A 72 -8.60 -19.03 -2.90
N THR A 73 -7.28 -19.18 -2.92
CA THR A 73 -6.48 -18.91 -4.12
C THR A 73 -5.41 -19.98 -4.30
N ALA A 74 -5.15 -20.37 -5.56
CA ALA A 74 -4.02 -21.21 -5.92
C ALA A 74 -2.82 -20.38 -6.39
N ARG A 75 -2.91 -19.03 -6.34
CA ARG A 75 -1.83 -18.13 -6.72
C ARG A 75 -0.90 -17.89 -5.55
N GLY A 76 0.36 -17.56 -5.86
CA GLY A 76 1.32 -17.14 -4.86
C GLY A 76 0.84 -15.89 -4.11
N MET A 77 1.23 -15.80 -2.84
CA MET A 77 0.96 -14.65 -1.97
C MET A 77 2.20 -13.75 -1.98
N GLU A 78 2.00 -12.47 -2.31
CA GLU A 78 3.09 -11.47 -2.33
C GLU A 78 2.89 -10.36 -1.29
N ALA A 79 1.73 -10.37 -0.60
CA ALA A 79 1.39 -9.34 0.36
C ALA A 79 2.21 -9.41 1.64
N THR A 80 2.60 -8.25 2.16
CA THR A 80 3.02 -8.11 3.55
C THR A 80 1.79 -7.97 4.43
N PRO A 81 1.55 -8.88 5.39
CA PRO A 81 0.47 -8.74 6.36
C PRO A 81 0.72 -7.55 7.29
N LEU A 82 -0.32 -6.79 7.62
CA LEU A 82 -0.28 -5.78 8.66
C LEU A 82 -0.93 -6.34 9.94
N VAL A 83 -0.41 -5.94 11.08
CA VAL A 83 -0.91 -6.40 12.39
C VAL A 83 -1.24 -5.20 13.26
N HIS A 84 -2.50 -5.13 13.70
CA HIS A 84 -2.96 -4.08 14.59
C HIS A 84 -4.00 -4.62 15.58
N ASN A 85 -3.79 -4.37 16.89
CA ASN A 85 -4.70 -4.78 17.97
C ASN A 85 -5.12 -6.26 17.90
N GLY A 86 -4.18 -7.17 17.58
CA GLY A 86 -4.44 -8.60 17.50
C GLY A 86 -5.19 -9.05 16.24
N VAL A 87 -5.36 -8.18 15.25
CA VAL A 87 -5.94 -8.52 13.94
C VAL A 87 -4.85 -8.46 12.86
N ILE A 88 -4.82 -9.48 12.01
CA ILE A 88 -3.97 -9.52 10.80
C ILE A 88 -4.82 -9.10 9.61
N TYR A 89 -4.38 -8.06 8.90
CA TYR A 89 -4.96 -7.62 7.64
C TYR A 89 -4.03 -8.04 6.49
N VAL A 90 -4.54 -8.81 5.54
CA VAL A 90 -3.74 -9.32 4.44
C VAL A 90 -4.53 -9.37 3.15
N SER A 91 -3.89 -8.99 2.03
CA SER A 91 -4.46 -9.15 0.70
C SER A 91 -3.94 -10.39 0.01
N THR A 92 -4.70 -10.89 -0.95
CA THR A 92 -4.31 -12.03 -1.79
C THR A 92 -4.47 -11.69 -3.27
N GLY A 93 -4.17 -12.64 -4.14
CA GLY A 93 -4.44 -12.50 -5.57
C GLY A 93 -5.88 -12.09 -5.84
N TRP A 94 -6.11 -11.36 -6.95
CA TRP A 94 -7.40 -10.79 -7.34
C TRP A 94 -7.91 -9.69 -6.42
N SER A 95 -7.03 -9.13 -5.57
CA SER A 95 -7.34 -8.04 -4.64
C SER A 95 -8.40 -8.39 -3.59
N HIS A 96 -8.44 -9.66 -3.18
CA HIS A 96 -9.19 -10.04 -2.00
C HIS A 96 -8.47 -9.53 -0.75
N VAL A 97 -9.21 -9.17 0.30
CA VAL A 97 -8.68 -8.75 1.60
C VAL A 97 -9.30 -9.59 2.70
N TYR A 98 -8.51 -10.00 3.65
CA TYR A 98 -8.92 -10.78 4.82
C TYR A 98 -8.51 -10.08 6.10
N ALA A 99 -9.37 -10.13 7.11
CA ALA A 99 -8.98 -9.90 8.49
C ALA A 99 -9.07 -11.22 9.26
N LEU A 100 -7.98 -11.53 9.96
CA LEU A 100 -7.86 -12.75 10.75
C LEU A 100 -7.53 -12.40 12.20
N ASP A 101 -8.10 -13.13 13.15
CA ASP A 101 -7.64 -13.08 14.54
C ASP A 101 -6.21 -13.63 14.63
N ALA A 102 -5.27 -12.82 15.12
CA ALA A 102 -3.86 -13.16 15.13
C ALA A 102 -3.51 -14.34 16.06
N ARG A 103 -4.36 -14.67 17.04
CA ARG A 103 -4.12 -15.75 18.00
C ARG A 103 -4.67 -17.10 17.55
N SER A 104 -5.87 -17.08 16.94
CA SER A 104 -6.59 -18.28 16.54
C SER A 104 -6.49 -18.60 15.06
N GLY A 105 -6.18 -17.60 14.21
CA GLY A 105 -6.27 -17.69 12.76
C GLY A 105 -7.71 -17.70 12.24
N GLU A 106 -8.70 -17.41 13.09
CA GLU A 106 -10.11 -17.32 12.69
C GLU A 106 -10.32 -16.15 11.74
N GLN A 107 -11.07 -16.37 10.66
CA GLN A 107 -11.47 -15.31 9.74
C GLN A 107 -12.53 -14.43 10.38
N LEU A 108 -12.22 -13.15 10.57
CA LEU A 108 -13.16 -12.15 11.07
C LEU A 108 -14.06 -11.66 9.95
N TRP A 109 -13.45 -11.32 8.80
CA TRP A 109 -14.17 -10.96 7.58
C TRP A 109 -13.32 -11.22 6.33
N HIS A 110 -13.97 -11.18 5.17
CA HIS A 110 -13.36 -11.30 3.85
C HIS A 110 -14.06 -10.35 2.88
N TYR A 111 -13.28 -9.59 2.14
CA TYR A 111 -13.73 -8.71 1.06
C TYR A 111 -13.22 -9.24 -0.30
N ASP A 112 -14.12 -9.32 -1.28
CA ASP A 112 -13.81 -9.63 -2.67
C ASP A 112 -14.03 -8.37 -3.51
N ALA A 113 -12.97 -7.82 -4.10
CA ALA A 113 -13.03 -6.66 -4.97
C ALA A 113 -13.77 -6.91 -6.30
N GLN A 114 -14.15 -8.15 -6.58
CA GLN A 114 -14.88 -8.59 -7.78
C GLN A 114 -14.23 -8.14 -9.10
N VAL A 115 -12.90 -8.21 -9.15
CA VAL A 115 -12.13 -7.80 -10.33
C VAL A 115 -12.50 -8.70 -11.53
N PRO A 116 -12.92 -8.14 -12.66
CA PRO A 116 -13.24 -8.92 -13.85
C PRO A 116 -12.03 -9.74 -14.32
N LYS A 117 -12.23 -11.03 -14.59
CA LYS A 117 -11.15 -11.93 -15.04
C LYS A 117 -10.49 -11.48 -16.35
N ALA A 118 -11.20 -10.70 -17.17
CA ALA A 118 -10.65 -10.08 -18.37
C ALA A 118 -9.46 -9.15 -18.09
N ASN A 119 -9.34 -8.60 -16.87
CA ASN A 119 -8.23 -7.75 -16.49
C ASN A 119 -6.89 -8.49 -16.44
N LEU A 120 -6.89 -9.82 -16.50
CA LEU A 120 -5.65 -10.62 -16.51
C LEU A 120 -4.71 -10.25 -17.66
N ILE A 121 -5.22 -9.77 -18.80
CA ILE A 121 -4.42 -9.33 -19.92
C ILE A 121 -3.68 -8.00 -19.69
N LYS A 122 -4.07 -7.24 -18.64
CA LYS A 122 -3.49 -5.94 -18.26
C LYS A 122 -2.36 -6.06 -17.24
N ILE A 123 -1.99 -7.27 -16.84
CA ILE A 123 -1.01 -7.54 -15.80
C ILE A 123 0.06 -8.48 -16.29
N CYS A 124 1.34 -8.18 -16.00
CA CYS A 124 2.47 -8.97 -16.46
C CYS A 124 2.64 -10.31 -15.72
N CYS A 125 2.39 -10.31 -14.40
CA CYS A 125 2.97 -11.28 -13.49
C CYS A 125 1.93 -12.09 -12.71
N GLY A 126 0.70 -12.12 -13.21
CA GLY A 126 -0.44 -12.75 -12.55
C GLY A 126 -1.23 -11.78 -11.67
N PRO A 127 -2.36 -12.23 -11.11
CA PRO A 127 -3.27 -11.37 -10.35
C PRO A 127 -2.77 -11.12 -8.91
N VAL A 128 -1.54 -10.63 -8.78
CA VAL A 128 -0.88 -10.38 -7.49
C VAL A 128 -1.40 -9.12 -6.82
N ASN A 129 -1.31 -9.08 -5.50
CA ASN A 129 -1.51 -7.89 -4.68
C ASN A 129 -0.47 -7.89 -3.55
N ARG A 130 0.20 -6.75 -3.32
CA ARG A 130 1.36 -6.68 -2.41
C ARG A 130 1.03 -6.22 -1.01
N GLY A 131 -0.22 -5.86 -0.74
CA GLY A 131 -0.64 -5.53 0.62
C GLY A 131 -1.69 -4.43 0.70
N VAL A 132 -1.99 -4.10 1.93
CA VAL A 132 -2.95 -3.07 2.32
C VAL A 132 -2.26 -1.97 3.11
N ALA A 133 -2.97 -0.87 3.39
CA ALA A 133 -2.55 0.15 4.35
C ALA A 133 -3.64 0.37 5.38
N LEU A 134 -3.27 0.89 6.57
CA LEU A 134 -4.17 1.15 7.69
C LEU A 134 -4.10 2.61 8.10
N TRP A 135 -5.27 3.23 8.37
CA TRP A 135 -5.33 4.58 8.91
C TRP A 135 -6.63 4.80 9.68
N HIS A 136 -6.53 5.48 10.83
CA HIS A 136 -7.72 5.96 11.52
C HIS A 136 -8.22 7.27 10.90
N ASP A 137 -9.50 7.33 10.63
CA ASP A 137 -10.17 8.60 10.41
C ASP A 137 -10.24 9.36 11.75
N GLU A 138 -9.59 10.51 11.83
CA GLU A 138 -9.51 11.29 13.07
C GLU A 138 -10.87 11.81 13.56
N GLU A 139 -11.82 12.01 12.65
CA GLU A 139 -13.14 12.54 13.00
C GLU A 139 -14.08 11.45 13.53
N SER A 140 -14.16 10.31 12.86
CA SER A 140 -15.01 9.19 13.30
C SER A 140 -14.32 8.27 14.29
N GLY A 141 -12.99 8.29 14.33
CA GLY A 141 -12.16 7.34 15.10
C GLY A 141 -12.18 5.93 14.51
N SER A 142 -12.77 5.72 13.31
CA SER A 142 -12.82 4.41 12.67
C SER A 142 -11.51 4.08 11.96
N LEU A 143 -11.05 2.84 12.12
CA LEU A 143 -9.91 2.32 11.37
C LEU A 143 -10.37 1.91 9.96
N GLN A 144 -9.63 2.34 8.95
CA GLN A 144 -9.83 1.97 7.56
C GLN A 144 -8.70 1.10 7.03
N VAL A 145 -9.04 0.20 6.12
CA VAL A 145 -8.10 -0.63 5.35
C VAL A 145 -8.16 -0.20 3.90
N PHE A 146 -7.02 0.17 3.33
CA PHE A 146 -6.94 0.58 1.93
C PHE A 146 -6.30 -0.51 1.08
N VAL A 147 -6.88 -0.79 -0.08
CA VAL A 147 -6.35 -1.75 -1.05
C VAL A 147 -6.43 -1.20 -2.47
N GLY A 148 -5.34 -1.38 -3.23
CA GLY A 148 -5.36 -1.16 -4.67
C GLY A 148 -5.88 -2.40 -5.40
N ALA A 149 -6.82 -2.24 -6.31
CA ALA A 149 -7.39 -3.36 -7.06
C ALA A 149 -6.80 -3.46 -8.49
N LEU A 150 -6.73 -4.69 -9.02
CA LEU A 150 -6.16 -4.96 -10.34
C LEU A 150 -6.88 -4.26 -11.50
N ASP A 151 -8.11 -3.84 -11.31
CA ASP A 151 -8.88 -3.07 -12.28
C ASP A 151 -8.65 -1.55 -12.17
N GLY A 152 -7.69 -1.15 -11.33
CA GLY A 152 -7.27 0.24 -11.20
C GLY A 152 -8.05 1.06 -10.18
N ARG A 153 -8.90 0.43 -9.36
CA ARG A 153 -9.55 1.10 -8.23
C ARG A 153 -8.63 1.18 -7.01
N LEU A 154 -8.79 2.25 -6.24
CA LEU A 154 -8.37 2.33 -4.85
C LEU A 154 -9.62 2.25 -3.98
N ILE A 155 -9.62 1.36 -2.99
CA ILE A 155 -10.78 1.00 -2.19
C ILE A 155 -10.44 1.19 -0.72
N ALA A 156 -11.35 1.79 0.04
CA ALA A 156 -11.28 1.89 1.50
C ALA A 156 -12.38 1.01 2.12
N LEU A 157 -11.98 0.19 3.07
CA LEU A 157 -12.86 -0.71 3.81
C LEU A 157 -12.90 -0.29 5.29
N ASP A 158 -14.02 -0.50 5.94
CA ASP A 158 -14.09 -0.46 7.40
C ASP A 158 -13.30 -1.66 7.96
N ALA A 159 -12.36 -1.40 8.86
CA ALA A 159 -11.47 -2.44 9.38
C ALA A 159 -12.16 -3.45 10.31
N ALA A 160 -13.30 -3.08 10.91
CA ALA A 160 -14.05 -3.96 11.80
C ALA A 160 -14.97 -4.92 11.04
N THR A 161 -15.52 -4.47 9.90
CA THR A 161 -16.55 -5.21 9.17
C THR A 161 -16.13 -5.71 7.80
N GLY A 162 -15.13 -5.07 7.17
CA GLY A 162 -14.75 -5.31 5.77
C GLY A 162 -15.71 -4.69 4.76
N GLU A 163 -16.68 -3.88 5.19
CA GLU A 163 -17.59 -3.16 4.29
C GLU A 163 -16.87 -2.03 3.57
N GLU A 164 -17.24 -1.77 2.33
CA GLU A 164 -16.65 -0.70 1.52
C GLU A 164 -17.17 0.66 1.98
N ASN A 165 -16.26 1.54 2.42
CA ASN A 165 -16.58 2.92 2.77
C ASN A 165 -16.62 3.79 1.51
N TRP A 166 -15.63 3.63 0.64
CA TRP A 166 -15.56 4.29 -0.66
C TRP A 166 -14.64 3.53 -1.64
N SER A 167 -14.85 3.80 -2.91
CA SER A 167 -14.03 3.28 -4.00
C SER A 167 -13.89 4.33 -5.09
N VAL A 168 -12.67 4.54 -5.57
CA VAL A 168 -12.38 5.49 -6.65
C VAL A 168 -11.57 4.83 -7.76
N GLN A 169 -11.88 5.19 -9.02
CA GLN A 169 -11.10 4.75 -10.16
C GLN A 169 -9.81 5.58 -10.22
N SER A 170 -8.70 4.99 -9.82
CA SER A 170 -7.39 5.65 -9.78
C SER A 170 -6.71 5.69 -11.16
N THR A 171 -6.90 4.65 -11.96
CA THR A 171 -6.31 4.57 -13.30
C THR A 171 -7.35 4.87 -14.38
N PRO A 172 -6.92 5.27 -15.60
CA PRO A 172 -7.81 5.26 -16.76
C PRO A 172 -8.43 3.86 -16.96
N THR A 173 -9.70 3.82 -17.39
CA THR A 173 -10.40 2.57 -17.67
C THR A 173 -10.08 2.00 -19.06
N ASP A 174 -9.70 2.87 -19.98
CA ASP A 174 -9.12 2.53 -21.25
C ASP A 174 -7.61 2.26 -21.11
N GLY A 175 -7.06 1.38 -21.93
CA GLY A 175 -5.66 0.96 -21.82
C GLY A 175 -5.43 -0.17 -20.82
N ASN A 176 -4.14 -0.48 -20.64
CA ASN A 176 -3.70 -1.67 -19.91
C ASN A 176 -3.17 -1.33 -18.50
N TYR A 177 -3.84 -0.40 -17.83
CA TYR A 177 -3.51 -0.03 -16.46
C TYR A 177 -3.96 -1.10 -15.45
N SER A 178 -3.19 -1.24 -14.40
CA SER A 178 -3.51 -2.09 -13.25
C SER A 178 -2.91 -1.51 -11.97
N ILE A 179 -3.34 -2.00 -10.82
CA ILE A 179 -2.69 -1.73 -9.53
C ILE A 179 -2.36 -3.06 -8.89
N THR A 180 -1.08 -3.26 -8.55
CA THR A 180 -0.59 -4.46 -7.85
C THR A 180 0.18 -4.11 -6.58
N GLY A 181 0.53 -2.83 -6.39
CA GLY A 181 1.26 -2.32 -5.25
C GLY A 181 0.42 -2.18 -3.99
N ALA A 182 1.07 -2.17 -2.85
CA ALA A 182 0.45 -1.80 -1.59
C ALA A 182 0.39 -0.26 -1.47
N PRO A 183 -0.76 0.31 -1.07
CA PRO A 183 -0.85 1.74 -0.78
C PRO A 183 0.08 2.14 0.38
N ARG A 184 0.41 3.42 0.46
CA ARG A 184 1.05 4.02 1.65
C ARG A 184 0.18 5.14 2.18
N VAL A 185 0.22 5.32 3.51
CA VAL A 185 -0.60 6.33 4.21
C VAL A 185 0.29 7.25 5.04
N PHE A 186 -0.01 8.54 5.01
CA PHE A 186 0.63 9.57 5.81
C PHE A 186 -0.21 10.85 5.77
N LYS A 187 -0.19 11.65 6.82
CA LYS A 187 -0.81 12.99 6.88
C LYS A 187 -2.28 13.03 6.40
N GLY A 188 -3.06 11.97 6.70
CA GLY A 188 -4.46 11.88 6.25
C GLY A 188 -4.63 11.64 4.75
N MET A 189 -3.57 11.20 4.07
CA MET A 189 -3.59 10.83 2.65
C MET A 189 -3.20 9.38 2.45
N VAL A 190 -3.77 8.75 1.41
CA VAL A 190 -3.35 7.47 0.89
C VAL A 190 -2.80 7.64 -0.51
N ILE A 191 -1.59 7.13 -0.77
CA ILE A 191 -0.96 7.20 -2.09
C ILE A 191 -0.89 5.84 -2.74
N ILE A 192 -1.03 5.84 -4.06
CA ILE A 192 -0.91 4.66 -4.91
C ILE A 192 -0.39 5.05 -6.29
N GLY A 193 0.44 4.20 -6.88
CA GLY A 193 0.85 4.31 -8.27
C GLY A 193 0.16 3.26 -9.14
N ASN A 194 0.58 3.16 -10.40
CA ASN A 194 0.03 2.18 -11.34
C ASN A 194 1.09 1.21 -11.86
N GLY A 195 0.63 0.04 -12.27
CA GLY A 195 1.35 -0.94 -13.09
C GLY A 195 0.96 -0.85 -14.56
N GLY A 196 1.54 -1.72 -15.39
CA GLY A 196 1.23 -1.84 -16.81
C GLY A 196 2.29 -1.23 -17.75
N ALA A 197 3.50 -0.89 -17.25
CA ALA A 197 4.56 -0.30 -18.06
C ALA A 197 4.84 -1.07 -19.36
N GLU A 198 4.89 -2.40 -19.29
CA GLU A 198 5.13 -3.28 -20.44
C GLU A 198 4.04 -3.24 -21.49
N LEU A 199 2.88 -2.72 -21.14
CA LEU A 199 1.65 -2.77 -21.94
C LEU A 199 1.25 -1.42 -22.52
N GLY A 200 2.17 -0.45 -22.52
CA GLY A 200 1.98 0.83 -23.18
C GLY A 200 1.18 1.83 -22.34
N VAL A 201 1.45 1.93 -21.06
CA VAL A 201 0.81 2.90 -20.15
C VAL A 201 1.78 3.98 -19.71
N ARG A 202 1.26 5.14 -19.31
CA ARG A 202 1.99 6.25 -18.71
C ARG A 202 2.00 6.11 -17.19
N GLY A 203 3.18 6.14 -16.57
CA GLY A 203 3.35 6.05 -15.13
C GLY A 203 2.90 7.30 -14.38
N PHE A 204 2.35 7.09 -13.18
CA PHE A 204 1.99 8.16 -12.24
C PHE A 204 1.89 7.63 -10.81
N VAL A 205 1.87 8.55 -9.86
CA VAL A 205 1.45 8.34 -8.48
C VAL A 205 0.39 9.36 -8.12
N THR A 206 -0.60 8.95 -7.33
CA THR A 206 -1.73 9.80 -6.94
C THR A 206 -1.94 9.73 -5.44
N ALA A 207 -2.21 10.87 -4.81
CA ALA A 207 -2.66 10.97 -3.43
C ALA A 207 -4.16 11.23 -3.35
N TYR A 208 -4.80 10.57 -2.41
CA TYR A 208 -6.21 10.69 -2.11
C TYR A 208 -6.41 10.99 -0.63
N ASP A 209 -7.45 11.72 -0.32
CA ASP A 209 -7.93 11.91 1.04
C ASP A 209 -8.40 10.57 1.63
N VAL A 210 -7.91 10.19 2.80
CA VAL A 210 -8.24 8.89 3.43
C VAL A 210 -9.73 8.74 3.76
N LYS A 211 -10.42 9.84 4.06
CA LYS A 211 -11.82 9.85 4.47
C LYS A 211 -12.78 9.76 3.29
N THR A 212 -12.47 10.52 2.23
CA THR A 212 -13.44 10.76 1.13
C THR A 212 -13.07 10.07 -0.17
N GLY A 213 -11.82 9.65 -0.34
CA GLY A 213 -11.29 9.20 -1.64
C GLY A 213 -11.13 10.32 -2.66
N GLU A 214 -11.25 11.60 -2.26
CA GLU A 214 -11.02 12.73 -3.15
C GLU A 214 -9.54 12.80 -3.55
N GLN A 215 -9.27 12.94 -4.86
CA GLN A 215 -7.92 13.12 -5.35
C GLN A 215 -7.37 14.48 -4.88
N LYS A 216 -6.24 14.46 -4.18
CA LYS A 216 -5.53 15.68 -3.74
C LYS A 216 -4.56 16.17 -4.81
N TRP A 217 -3.73 15.26 -5.32
CA TRP A 217 -2.77 15.56 -6.38
C TRP A 217 -2.40 14.29 -7.17
N ARG A 218 -1.81 14.50 -8.35
CA ARG A 218 -1.20 13.45 -9.18
C ARG A 218 0.11 13.95 -9.75
N PHE A 219 1.15 13.13 -9.68
CA PHE A 219 2.42 13.34 -10.34
C PHE A 219 2.63 12.26 -11.41
N TYR A 220 2.79 12.69 -12.67
CA TYR A 220 3.18 11.79 -13.75
C TYR A 220 4.70 11.61 -13.76
N THR A 221 5.15 10.38 -14.02
CA THR A 221 6.57 10.02 -14.02
C THR A 221 7.20 10.08 -15.41
N VAL A 222 6.39 10.33 -16.43
CA VAL A 222 6.80 10.43 -17.84
C VAL A 222 6.07 11.62 -18.46
N PRO A 223 6.74 12.45 -19.28
CA PRO A 223 6.09 13.55 -19.98
C PRO A 223 4.94 13.07 -20.88
N GLY A 224 3.99 13.94 -21.12
CA GLY A 224 2.90 13.73 -22.08
C GLY A 224 3.26 14.07 -23.52
N ASP A 225 2.23 14.42 -24.29
CA ASP A 225 2.42 14.90 -25.68
C ASP A 225 3.26 16.18 -25.68
N ARG A 226 4.39 16.15 -26.39
CA ARG A 226 5.31 17.29 -26.51
C ARG A 226 4.70 18.53 -27.15
N ASN A 227 3.60 18.40 -27.87
CA ASN A 227 2.89 19.50 -28.50
C ASN A 227 1.85 20.15 -27.57
N GLN A 228 1.74 19.66 -26.33
CA GLN A 228 0.83 20.19 -25.31
C GLN A 228 1.63 20.66 -24.09
N PRO A 229 1.13 21.63 -23.34
CA PRO A 229 1.72 22.00 -22.05
C PRO A 229 1.78 20.77 -21.14
N GLN A 230 2.89 20.62 -20.43
CA GLN A 230 3.04 19.52 -19.46
C GLN A 230 2.35 19.90 -18.12
N GLU A 231 2.02 18.88 -17.33
CA GLU A 231 1.28 19.05 -16.07
C GLU A 231 2.11 19.72 -14.96
N SER A 232 3.43 19.77 -15.13
CA SER A 232 4.33 20.42 -14.15
C SER A 232 5.63 20.91 -14.79
N PRO A 233 6.34 21.88 -14.16
CA PRO A 233 7.67 22.31 -14.61
C PRO A 233 8.70 21.17 -14.65
N ALA A 234 8.57 20.16 -13.77
CA ALA A 234 9.43 18.99 -13.76
C ALA A 234 9.26 18.16 -15.02
N LEU A 235 8.04 18.02 -15.53
CA LEU A 235 7.76 17.31 -16.78
C LEU A 235 8.15 18.11 -18.01
N GLU A 236 8.03 19.43 -17.99
CA GLU A 236 8.59 20.29 -19.05
C GLU A 236 10.11 20.10 -19.17
N ALA A 237 10.83 20.08 -18.04
CA ALA A 237 12.27 19.81 -18.03
C ALA A 237 12.60 18.38 -18.48
N ALA A 238 11.80 17.39 -18.04
CA ALA A 238 11.99 15.99 -18.41
C ALA A 238 11.78 15.79 -19.92
N LEU A 239 10.93 16.56 -20.59
CA LEU A 239 10.65 16.47 -22.01
C LEU A 239 11.90 16.58 -22.88
N GLU A 240 12.88 17.39 -22.46
CA GLU A 240 14.17 17.57 -23.16
C GLU A 240 15.01 16.28 -23.19
N THR A 241 14.71 15.33 -22.31
CA THR A 241 15.41 14.04 -22.23
C THR A 241 14.78 12.93 -23.08
N TRP A 242 13.73 13.27 -23.82
CA TRP A 242 13.00 12.34 -24.69
C TRP A 242 13.11 12.77 -26.17
N SER A 243 13.16 11.81 -27.07
CA SER A 243 13.18 12.07 -28.51
C SER A 243 12.16 11.22 -29.25
N GLY A 244 11.75 11.69 -30.44
CA GLY A 244 10.68 11.06 -31.21
C GLY A 244 9.31 11.28 -30.57
N ASP A 245 8.32 10.51 -30.98
CA ASP A 245 6.91 10.75 -30.63
C ASP A 245 6.22 9.48 -30.10
N TYR A 246 6.87 8.34 -30.26
CA TYR A 246 6.24 7.04 -30.03
C TYR A 246 5.75 6.87 -28.58
N TRP A 247 6.50 7.40 -27.58
CA TRP A 247 6.13 7.21 -26.18
C TRP A 247 4.76 7.77 -25.83
N TYR A 248 4.37 8.92 -26.39
CA TYR A 248 3.05 9.53 -26.11
C TYR A 248 1.99 9.17 -27.14
N GLN A 249 2.35 8.72 -28.34
CA GLN A 249 1.38 8.34 -29.37
C GLN A 249 0.86 6.91 -29.24
N GLY A 250 1.61 6.01 -28.65
CA GLY A 250 1.20 4.61 -28.54
C GLY A 250 1.99 3.77 -27.53
N GLY A 251 3.15 4.24 -27.12
CA GLY A 251 4.03 3.51 -26.22
C GLY A 251 3.76 3.74 -24.73
N GLY A 252 3.01 4.77 -24.38
CA GLY A 252 2.73 5.18 -22.99
C GLY A 252 3.94 5.68 -22.19
N GLY A 253 5.16 5.39 -22.66
CA GLY A 253 6.41 5.77 -22.00
C GLY A 253 6.82 4.90 -20.82
N GLY A 254 5.91 4.29 -20.10
CA GLY A 254 6.20 3.45 -18.92
C GLY A 254 6.41 4.26 -17.65
N GLY A 255 7.48 3.94 -16.90
CA GLY A 255 7.84 4.65 -15.66
C GLY A 255 6.86 4.47 -14.51
N THR A 256 6.13 3.37 -14.48
CA THR A 256 5.07 3.13 -13.49
C THR A 256 5.64 3.03 -12.07
N ALA A 257 4.96 3.67 -11.10
CA ALA A 257 5.24 3.53 -9.68
C ALA A 257 4.44 2.35 -9.09
N TRP A 258 4.76 1.13 -9.56
CA TRP A 258 4.00 -0.08 -9.27
C TRP A 258 4.23 -0.65 -7.88
N ASP A 259 5.29 -0.20 -7.19
CA ASP A 259 5.65 -0.52 -5.80
C ASP A 259 6.63 0.54 -5.28
N SER A 260 7.28 0.31 -4.12
CA SER A 260 8.40 1.12 -3.60
C SER A 260 8.05 2.59 -3.38
N LEU A 261 7.03 2.84 -2.58
CA LEU A 261 6.63 4.16 -2.11
C LEU A 261 7.05 4.30 -0.64
N VAL A 262 7.75 5.37 -0.28
CA VAL A 262 8.22 5.62 1.09
C VAL A 262 7.94 7.07 1.48
N TYR A 263 7.43 7.29 2.70
CA TYR A 263 7.32 8.61 3.30
C TYR A 263 8.40 8.80 4.36
N ASP A 264 9.09 9.91 4.30
CA ASP A 264 10.10 10.34 5.27
C ASP A 264 9.51 11.47 6.13
N PRO A 265 9.16 11.21 7.40
CA PRO A 265 8.58 12.21 8.27
C PRO A 265 9.57 13.28 8.75
N GLU A 266 10.88 13.01 8.73
CA GLU A 266 11.91 13.97 9.17
C GLU A 266 12.15 15.05 8.11
N LEU A 267 12.22 14.64 6.84
CA LEU A 267 12.45 15.54 5.71
C LEU A 267 11.14 16.04 5.10
N ASP A 268 10.01 15.48 5.51
CA ASP A 268 8.68 15.71 4.93
C ASP A 268 8.71 15.52 3.40
N LEU A 269 9.17 14.35 2.96
CA LEU A 269 9.30 13.96 1.57
C LEU A 269 8.70 12.57 1.32
N ILE A 270 8.25 12.36 0.08
CA ILE A 270 7.91 11.04 -0.43
C ILE A 270 8.98 10.65 -1.44
N TYR A 271 9.47 9.42 -1.35
CA TYR A 271 10.32 8.82 -2.36
C TYR A 271 9.52 7.79 -3.13
N ILE A 272 9.52 7.89 -4.46
CA ILE A 272 8.89 6.94 -5.35
C ILE A 272 9.94 6.30 -6.25
N GLY A 273 9.91 4.98 -6.34
CA GLY A 273 10.66 4.22 -7.33
C GLY A 273 9.87 4.12 -8.62
N THR A 274 10.47 4.51 -9.74
CA THR A 274 9.83 4.40 -11.05
C THR A 274 10.39 3.24 -11.85
N GLY A 275 9.52 2.57 -12.58
CA GLY A 275 9.85 1.38 -13.36
C GLY A 275 10.48 1.70 -14.72
N ASN A 276 10.60 0.63 -15.51
CA ASN A 276 11.17 0.65 -16.86
C ASN A 276 10.30 1.44 -17.86
N GLY A 277 10.92 1.78 -18.99
CA GLY A 277 10.24 2.44 -20.10
C GLY A 277 9.44 1.48 -20.98
N SER A 278 8.43 2.03 -21.67
CA SER A 278 7.61 1.33 -22.66
C SER A 278 7.68 2.03 -24.01
N PRO A 279 7.99 1.29 -25.09
CA PRO A 279 8.52 -0.08 -25.09
C PRO A 279 9.92 -0.16 -24.47
N TRP A 280 10.37 -1.35 -24.07
CA TRP A 280 11.70 -1.53 -23.50
C TRP A 280 12.82 -1.09 -24.43
N ASN A 281 12.65 -1.33 -25.74
CA ASN A 281 13.64 -0.94 -26.73
C ASN A 281 13.71 0.60 -26.85
N ARG A 282 14.78 1.17 -26.30
CA ARG A 282 15.03 2.62 -26.32
C ARG A 282 15.06 3.20 -27.73
N ASN A 283 15.57 2.46 -28.71
CA ASN A 283 15.64 2.94 -30.11
C ASN A 283 14.27 3.12 -30.75
N ILE A 284 13.23 2.51 -30.18
CA ILE A 284 11.83 2.74 -30.58
C ILE A 284 11.23 3.85 -29.72
N ARG A 285 11.40 3.75 -28.41
CA ARG A 285 10.81 4.68 -27.43
C ARG A 285 11.36 6.10 -27.56
N SER A 286 12.69 6.24 -27.75
CA SER A 286 13.41 7.51 -27.78
C SER A 286 14.62 7.38 -28.73
N PRO A 287 14.42 7.37 -30.05
CA PRO A 287 15.44 7.01 -31.04
C PRO A 287 16.65 7.95 -31.04
N GLY A 288 16.49 9.21 -30.66
CA GLY A 288 17.60 10.16 -30.50
C GLY A 288 18.36 10.01 -29.18
N GLY A 289 18.00 9.06 -28.31
CA GLY A 289 18.62 8.86 -27.00
C GLY A 289 18.00 9.76 -25.92
N GLY A 290 18.82 10.16 -24.95
CA GLY A 290 18.44 10.93 -23.77
C GLY A 290 18.15 10.02 -22.56
N ASP A 291 18.05 10.63 -21.38
CA ASP A 291 17.90 9.91 -20.10
C ASP A 291 16.50 9.35 -19.89
N ASN A 292 15.52 9.87 -20.60
CA ASN A 292 14.10 9.50 -20.51
C ASN A 292 13.54 9.67 -19.10
N LEU A 293 13.74 10.84 -18.50
CA LEU A 293 13.25 11.15 -17.17
C LEU A 293 11.71 11.05 -17.10
N TYR A 294 11.17 10.39 -16.04
CA TYR A 294 11.87 9.82 -14.88
C TYR A 294 11.77 8.28 -14.88
N LEU A 295 12.30 7.60 -15.87
CA LEU A 295 12.36 6.13 -15.89
C LEU A 295 13.45 5.63 -14.95
N SER A 296 13.22 4.47 -14.30
CA SER A 296 14.22 3.75 -13.49
C SER A 296 14.92 4.67 -12.48
N SER A 297 14.15 5.55 -11.87
CA SER A 297 14.63 6.62 -11.00
C SER A 297 14.06 6.50 -9.60
N ILE A 298 14.71 7.14 -8.64
CA ILE A 298 14.12 7.53 -7.37
C ILE A 298 13.70 8.99 -7.50
N VAL A 299 12.43 9.31 -7.29
CA VAL A 299 11.91 10.68 -7.37
C VAL A 299 11.40 11.11 -6.01
N ALA A 300 11.85 12.28 -5.53
CA ALA A 300 11.38 12.87 -4.30
C ALA A 300 10.30 13.92 -4.58
N LEU A 301 9.19 13.84 -3.86
CA LEU A 301 8.04 14.73 -3.97
C LEU A 301 7.67 15.33 -2.62
N LYS A 302 7.06 16.53 -2.65
CA LYS A 302 6.37 17.08 -1.48
C LYS A 302 5.09 16.29 -1.19
N PRO A 303 4.88 15.82 0.06
CA PRO A 303 3.73 14.97 0.37
C PRO A 303 2.39 15.68 0.19
N ASP A 304 2.28 16.97 0.53
CA ASP A 304 1.02 17.70 0.51
C ASP A 304 0.56 18.10 -0.90
N THR A 305 1.49 18.22 -1.86
CA THR A 305 1.20 18.78 -3.20
C THR A 305 1.60 17.90 -4.37
N GLY A 306 2.43 16.85 -4.12
CA GLY A 306 3.04 16.07 -5.20
C GLY A 306 4.08 16.83 -6.01
N GLU A 307 4.51 18.02 -5.55
CA GLU A 307 5.53 18.84 -6.21
C GLU A 307 6.88 18.11 -6.21
N TYR A 308 7.53 18.09 -7.37
CA TYR A 308 8.86 17.54 -7.56
C TYR A 308 9.92 18.31 -6.77
N VAL A 309 10.83 17.57 -6.12
CA VAL A 309 11.95 18.15 -5.36
C VAL A 309 13.28 17.78 -6.01
N TRP A 310 13.55 16.50 -6.20
CA TRP A 310 14.76 15.99 -6.86
C TRP A 310 14.54 14.56 -7.39
N HIS A 311 15.49 14.08 -8.18
CA HIS A 311 15.55 12.68 -8.61
C HIS A 311 17.00 12.17 -8.67
N TYR A 312 17.12 10.83 -8.64
CA TYR A 312 18.36 10.10 -8.84
C TYR A 312 18.14 8.94 -9.79
#